data_dc9bad0e480c73ac26100b14ab2fcb8f
#
_entry.id   dc9bad0e480c73ac26100b14ab2fcb8f
#
_cell.length_a   1.000
_cell.length_b   1.000
_cell.length_c   1.000
_cell.angle_alpha   90.00
_cell.angle_beta   90.00
_cell.angle_gamma   90.00
#
_symmetry.space_group_name_H-M   'P 1'
#
loop_
_entity.id
_entity.type
_entity.pdbx_description
1 polymer ?
#
loop_
_entity_poly.entity_id
_entity_poly.type
_entity_poly.pdbx_seq_one_letter_code
_entity_poly.pdbx_strand_id
1 'polypeptide(L)'
;MLSKEYKMIYITGDTHGNQYKWVEQIESVISPADIILVCGDFGVGFWNGRYWSEETFYDFLSEQKYTVLFIDGNHENFDKLYSYPTETWCGGRVHKIRQNVIHLMRGEVYCMEDISIFVMGGGYSIDKHLRTEGISWWSQEMPSEEEYNHALENLKRINYKVDYIITHTAPSETVYYLSTLRSLGIKNDVVQEQQLTIFLDEIQRKVTYKPV
;
A
#
# COMPACT_ATOMS: atom_id res chain seq x y z
N MET A 1 -4.07 23.88 -29.53
CA MET A 1 -4.17 23.74 -28.09
C MET A 1 -3.96 22.26 -27.81
N LEU A 2 -2.78 21.87 -27.31
CA LEU A 2 -2.57 20.52 -26.82
C LEU A 2 -3.41 20.38 -25.54
N SER A 3 -4.36 19.44 -25.55
CA SER A 3 -5.11 19.07 -24.36
C SER A 3 -4.09 18.68 -23.27
N LYS A 4 -4.16 19.33 -22.11
CA LYS A 4 -3.45 18.87 -20.93
C LYS A 4 -3.99 17.45 -20.68
N GLU A 5 -3.23 16.41 -21.01
CA GLU A 5 -3.57 15.05 -20.61
C GLU A 5 -3.55 15.02 -19.09
N TYR A 6 -4.72 14.91 -18.47
CA TYR A 6 -4.84 14.75 -17.04
C TYR A 6 -4.38 13.35 -16.69
N LYS A 7 -3.33 13.27 -15.92
CA LYS A 7 -2.83 12.03 -15.34
C LYS A 7 -3.81 11.53 -14.28
N MET A 8 -4.42 10.39 -14.52
CA MET A 8 -5.35 9.78 -13.56
C MET A 8 -4.57 8.94 -12.55
N ILE A 9 -5.06 8.93 -11.30
CA ILE A 9 -4.58 8.00 -10.27
C ILE A 9 -5.73 7.03 -9.99
N TYR A 10 -5.56 5.78 -10.42
CA TYR A 10 -6.49 4.70 -10.13
C TYR A 10 -6.07 4.01 -8.82
N ILE A 11 -7.05 3.71 -7.96
CA ILE A 11 -6.82 3.05 -6.67
C ILE A 11 -7.39 1.63 -6.73
N THR A 12 -6.62 0.65 -6.30
CA THR A 12 -7.03 -0.74 -6.14
C THR A 12 -6.36 -1.33 -4.91
N GLY A 13 -6.68 -2.56 -4.52
CA GLY A 13 -6.02 -3.28 -3.44
C GLY A 13 -6.00 -4.79 -3.69
N ASP A 14 -5.27 -5.52 -2.84
CA ASP A 14 -5.27 -6.98 -2.79
C ASP A 14 -5.05 -7.64 -4.16
N THR A 15 -4.00 -7.22 -4.86
CA THR A 15 -3.66 -7.79 -6.16
C THR A 15 -3.03 -9.17 -6.03
N HIS A 16 -2.32 -9.44 -4.92
CA HIS A 16 -1.69 -10.71 -4.57
C HIS A 16 -0.88 -11.33 -5.72
N GLY A 17 -0.21 -10.49 -6.52
CA GLY A 17 0.48 -10.94 -7.70
C GLY A 17 -0.42 -11.59 -8.77
N ASN A 18 -1.72 -11.30 -8.78
CA ASN A 18 -2.66 -11.92 -9.70
C ASN A 18 -2.61 -11.28 -11.09
N GLN A 19 -1.86 -11.88 -11.99
CA GLN A 19 -1.69 -11.43 -13.37
C GLN A 19 -3.00 -11.30 -14.16
N TYR A 20 -3.99 -12.17 -13.91
CA TYR A 20 -5.29 -12.09 -14.59
C TYR A 20 -6.07 -10.85 -14.19
N LYS A 21 -6.13 -10.58 -12.87
CA LYS A 21 -6.73 -9.35 -12.37
C LYS A 21 -6.09 -8.14 -13.04
N TRP A 22 -4.75 -8.20 -13.23
CA TRP A 22 -4.02 -7.12 -13.86
C TRP A 22 -4.38 -6.97 -15.34
N VAL A 23 -4.21 -8.02 -16.12
CA VAL A 23 -4.41 -7.98 -17.58
C VAL A 23 -5.88 -7.76 -17.95
N GLU A 24 -6.83 -8.40 -17.25
CA GLU A 24 -8.25 -8.33 -17.62
C GLU A 24 -8.95 -7.08 -17.06
N GLN A 25 -8.57 -6.60 -15.89
CA GLN A 25 -9.29 -5.52 -15.22
C GLN A 25 -8.55 -4.18 -15.30
N ILE A 26 -7.25 -4.17 -15.05
CA ILE A 26 -6.47 -2.94 -14.97
C ILE A 26 -6.09 -2.45 -16.35
N GLU A 27 -5.49 -3.31 -17.19
CA GLU A 27 -5.09 -2.95 -18.57
C GLU A 27 -6.24 -2.40 -19.42
N SER A 28 -7.47 -2.83 -19.13
CA SER A 28 -8.64 -2.39 -19.90
C SER A 28 -9.06 -0.94 -19.65
N VAL A 29 -8.62 -0.33 -18.55
CA VAL A 29 -9.08 1.00 -18.11
C VAL A 29 -7.97 2.03 -18.04
N ILE A 30 -6.69 1.60 -17.99
CA ILE A 30 -5.56 2.48 -17.77
C ILE A 30 -5.02 3.05 -19.09
N SER A 31 -4.56 4.28 -19.05
CA SER A 31 -3.93 4.96 -20.17
C SER A 31 -2.42 5.17 -19.91
N PRO A 32 -1.62 5.37 -20.99
CA PRO A 32 -0.24 5.82 -20.83
C PRO A 32 -0.14 7.06 -19.95
N ALA A 33 0.89 7.10 -19.11
CA ALA A 33 1.15 8.15 -18.12
C ALA A 33 0.23 8.18 -16.89
N ASP A 34 -0.80 7.34 -16.82
CA ASP A 34 -1.58 7.19 -15.60
C ASP A 34 -0.79 6.51 -14.47
N ILE A 35 -1.35 6.55 -13.27
CA ILE A 35 -0.80 5.90 -12.08
C ILE A 35 -1.83 4.89 -11.57
N ILE A 36 -1.37 3.69 -11.22
CA ILE A 36 -2.12 2.75 -10.39
C ILE A 36 -1.49 2.76 -9.00
N LEU A 37 -2.32 2.95 -7.98
CA LEU A 37 -1.92 2.85 -6.58
C LEU A 37 -2.61 1.64 -5.95
N VAL A 38 -1.81 0.63 -5.58
CA VAL A 38 -2.28 -0.58 -4.90
C VAL A 38 -2.18 -0.37 -3.39
N CYS A 39 -3.32 -0.43 -2.70
CA CYS A 39 -3.44 -0.19 -1.26
C CYS A 39 -3.14 -1.46 -0.45
N GLY A 40 -1.94 -2.00 -0.61
CA GLY A 40 -1.46 -3.19 0.10
C GLY A 40 -1.75 -4.50 -0.63
N ASP A 41 -1.06 -5.53 -0.16
CA ASP A 41 -1.13 -6.88 -0.71
C ASP A 41 -0.86 -6.91 -2.22
N PHE A 42 0.20 -6.19 -2.62
CA PHE A 42 0.72 -6.27 -3.99
C PHE A 42 1.23 -7.67 -4.30
N GLY A 43 1.84 -8.31 -3.30
CA GLY A 43 2.21 -9.71 -3.32
C GLY A 43 3.67 -9.96 -3.68
N VAL A 44 4.59 -9.06 -3.29
CA VAL A 44 6.04 -9.28 -3.47
C VAL A 44 6.46 -10.56 -2.77
N GLY A 45 7.01 -11.52 -3.54
CA GLY A 45 7.45 -12.81 -3.01
C GLY A 45 6.32 -13.77 -2.62
N PHE A 46 5.07 -13.37 -2.75
CA PHE A 46 3.86 -14.20 -2.59
C PHE A 46 3.26 -14.65 -3.93
N TRP A 47 4.03 -14.56 -4.98
CA TRP A 47 3.58 -14.84 -6.32
C TRP A 47 3.15 -16.30 -6.50
N ASN A 48 1.89 -16.52 -6.83
CA ASN A 48 1.31 -17.84 -7.14
C ASN A 48 0.88 -17.96 -8.62
N GLY A 49 1.52 -17.17 -9.49
CA GLY A 49 1.18 -17.17 -10.91
C GLY A 49 1.36 -18.55 -11.55
N ARG A 50 0.31 -19.08 -12.16
CA ARG A 50 0.36 -20.36 -12.86
C ARG A 50 1.11 -20.30 -14.20
N TYR A 51 1.21 -19.10 -14.79
CA TYR A 51 1.72 -18.92 -16.15
C TYR A 51 2.97 -18.07 -16.23
N TRP A 52 3.12 -17.07 -15.33
CA TRP A 52 4.29 -16.21 -15.30
C TRP A 52 5.02 -16.39 -13.97
N SER A 53 6.34 -16.29 -14.00
CA SER A 53 7.10 -16.07 -12.77
C SER A 53 6.87 -14.64 -12.28
N GLU A 54 7.17 -14.38 -11.02
CA GLU A 54 7.10 -13.03 -10.45
C GLU A 54 7.99 -12.05 -11.24
N GLU A 55 9.20 -12.46 -11.60
CA GLU A 55 10.11 -11.62 -12.38
C GLU A 55 9.55 -11.32 -13.78
N THR A 56 8.96 -12.32 -14.44
CA THR A 56 8.29 -12.12 -15.75
C THR A 56 7.14 -11.11 -15.64
N PHE A 57 6.39 -11.12 -14.53
CA PHE A 57 5.34 -10.16 -14.30
C PHE A 57 5.89 -8.75 -14.07
N TYR A 58 6.94 -8.61 -13.29
CA TYR A 58 7.58 -7.31 -13.08
C TYR A 58 8.20 -6.75 -14.36
N ASP A 59 8.76 -7.61 -15.20
CA ASP A 59 9.28 -7.21 -16.51
C ASP A 59 8.14 -6.76 -17.43
N PHE A 60 7.02 -7.48 -17.45
CA PHE A 60 5.81 -7.04 -18.16
C PHE A 60 5.35 -5.65 -17.67
N LEU A 61 5.27 -5.42 -16.37
CA LEU A 61 4.91 -4.12 -15.82
C LEU A 61 5.92 -3.02 -16.18
N SER A 62 7.20 -3.38 -16.26
CA SER A 62 8.27 -2.41 -16.58
C SER A 62 8.20 -1.90 -18.02
N GLU A 63 7.61 -2.66 -18.92
CA GLU A 63 7.39 -2.28 -20.33
C GLU A 63 6.19 -1.34 -20.52
N GLN A 64 5.35 -1.21 -19.48
CA GLN A 64 4.18 -0.36 -19.56
C GLN A 64 4.52 1.12 -19.46
N LYS A 65 3.65 1.97 -20.04
CA LYS A 65 3.83 3.43 -20.04
C LYS A 65 3.17 4.12 -18.84
N TYR A 66 2.46 3.37 -18.00
CA TYR A 66 1.91 3.84 -16.73
C TYR A 66 2.85 3.51 -15.57
N THR A 67 2.59 4.11 -14.41
CA THR A 67 3.35 3.87 -13.19
C THR A 67 2.52 3.05 -12.21
N VAL A 68 3.13 2.02 -11.64
CA VAL A 68 2.57 1.21 -10.56
C VAL A 68 3.19 1.66 -9.25
N LEU A 69 2.36 2.19 -8.37
CA LEU A 69 2.71 2.47 -6.99
C LEU A 69 2.01 1.45 -6.10
N PHE A 70 2.65 1.03 -5.02
CA PHE A 70 1.98 0.22 -4.02
C PHE A 70 2.51 0.53 -2.62
N ILE A 71 1.65 0.37 -1.63
CA ILE A 71 2.05 0.23 -0.23
C ILE A 71 2.07 -1.26 0.12
N ASP A 72 2.75 -1.62 1.17
CA ASP A 72 2.73 -3.00 1.66
C ASP A 72 1.43 -3.31 2.44
N GLY A 73 1.00 -4.55 2.37
CA GLY A 73 -0.03 -5.13 3.24
C GLY A 73 0.58 -6.14 4.21
N ASN A 74 -0.16 -7.20 4.52
CA ASN A 74 0.36 -8.32 5.30
C ASN A 74 0.85 -9.49 4.40
N HIS A 75 0.52 -9.49 3.11
CA HIS A 75 0.95 -10.51 2.16
C HIS A 75 2.10 -10.03 1.28
N GLU A 76 3.23 -9.67 1.93
CA GLU A 76 4.50 -9.36 1.29
C GLU A 76 5.61 -10.23 1.88
N ASN A 77 6.53 -10.69 1.06
CA ASN A 77 7.81 -11.21 1.53
C ASN A 77 8.70 -10.01 1.89
N PHE A 78 8.72 -9.64 3.18
CA PHE A 78 9.44 -8.46 3.64
C PHE A 78 10.96 -8.60 3.50
N ASP A 79 11.50 -9.81 3.58
CA ASP A 79 12.93 -10.02 3.33
C ASP A 79 13.29 -9.65 1.89
N LYS A 80 12.44 -10.06 0.93
CA LYS A 80 12.61 -9.70 -0.48
C LYS A 80 12.34 -8.21 -0.69
N LEU A 81 11.24 -7.68 -0.16
CA LEU A 81 10.85 -6.27 -0.33
C LEU A 81 11.94 -5.32 0.19
N TYR A 82 12.49 -5.60 1.36
CA TYR A 82 13.53 -4.78 1.99
C TYR A 82 14.94 -5.04 1.41
N SER A 83 15.11 -6.04 0.57
CA SER A 83 16.37 -6.25 -0.17
C SER A 83 16.56 -5.25 -1.32
N TYR A 84 15.48 -4.62 -1.80
CA TYR A 84 15.59 -3.56 -2.80
C TYR A 84 16.20 -2.29 -2.19
N PRO A 85 17.08 -1.60 -2.92
CA PRO A 85 17.71 -0.38 -2.42
C PRO A 85 16.68 0.71 -2.13
N THR A 86 16.88 1.43 -1.02
CA THR A 86 16.07 2.61 -0.70
C THR A 86 16.52 3.78 -1.55
N GLU A 87 15.58 4.41 -2.23
CA GLU A 87 15.77 5.61 -3.03
C GLU A 87 14.82 6.73 -2.56
N THR A 88 15.01 7.93 -3.07
CA THR A 88 14.06 9.05 -2.87
C THR A 88 13.26 9.27 -4.13
N TRP A 89 11.93 9.36 -3.99
CA TRP A 89 11.01 9.64 -5.09
C TRP A 89 9.87 10.54 -4.59
N CYS A 90 9.56 11.61 -5.32
CA CYS A 90 8.49 12.56 -4.98
C CYS A 90 8.47 13.03 -3.51
N GLY A 91 9.65 13.16 -2.89
CA GLY A 91 9.82 13.67 -1.52
C GLY A 91 9.87 12.61 -0.42
N GLY A 92 9.52 11.36 -0.70
CA GLY A 92 9.56 10.24 0.24
C GLY A 92 10.53 9.13 -0.17
N ARG A 93 10.80 8.21 0.75
CA ARG A 93 11.64 7.01 0.52
C ARG A 93 10.82 5.93 -0.16
N VAL A 94 11.45 5.21 -1.08
CA VAL A 94 10.82 4.15 -1.86
C VAL A 94 11.77 2.97 -2.04
N HIS A 95 11.20 1.79 -2.33
CA HIS A 95 11.92 0.70 -2.98
C HIS A 95 11.48 0.61 -4.44
N LYS A 96 12.42 0.60 -5.38
CA LYS A 96 12.09 0.39 -6.80
C LYS A 96 12.26 -1.06 -7.19
N ILE A 97 11.15 -1.74 -7.42
CA ILE A 97 11.13 -3.11 -7.94
C ILE A 97 11.53 -3.10 -9.41
N ARG A 98 11.02 -2.11 -10.16
CA ARG A 98 11.40 -1.71 -11.52
C ARG A 98 11.33 -0.19 -11.61
N GLN A 99 11.74 0.39 -12.72
CA GLN A 99 11.76 1.84 -12.90
C GLN A 99 10.39 2.51 -12.66
N ASN A 100 9.31 1.84 -13.03
CA ASN A 100 7.92 2.29 -12.89
C ASN A 100 7.07 1.41 -11.96
N VAL A 101 7.67 0.47 -11.21
CA VAL A 101 7.01 -0.35 -10.17
C VAL A 101 7.65 -0.02 -8.84
N ILE A 102 6.96 0.76 -8.02
CA ILE A 102 7.54 1.49 -6.90
C ILE A 102 6.76 1.19 -5.62
N HIS A 103 7.45 0.68 -4.61
CA HIS A 103 6.93 0.54 -3.26
C HIS A 103 7.07 1.86 -2.49
N LEU A 104 5.97 2.38 -2.03
CA LEU A 104 5.89 3.56 -1.18
C LEU A 104 6.08 3.14 0.28
N MET A 105 7.19 3.57 0.91
CA MET A 105 7.54 3.14 2.27
C MET A 105 6.62 3.77 3.32
N ARG A 106 6.43 3.06 4.42
CA ARG A 106 5.57 3.47 5.55
C ARG A 106 5.98 4.81 6.14
N GLY A 107 4.99 5.60 6.53
CA GLY A 107 5.18 6.86 7.22
C GLY A 107 5.69 8.00 6.34
N GLU A 108 5.80 7.80 5.04
CA GLU A 108 6.26 8.81 4.10
C GLU A 108 5.12 9.70 3.59
N VAL A 109 5.51 10.90 3.14
CA VAL A 109 4.62 11.83 2.43
C VAL A 109 5.20 12.05 1.03
N TYR A 110 4.38 11.81 0.03
CA TYR A 110 4.75 11.97 -1.37
C TYR A 110 4.02 13.17 -1.97
N CYS A 111 4.74 14.01 -2.71
CA CYS A 111 4.19 15.13 -3.45
C CYS A 111 4.28 14.82 -4.95
N MET A 112 3.16 14.43 -5.53
CA MET A 112 3.03 14.12 -6.96
C MET A 112 2.26 15.25 -7.63
N GLU A 113 2.95 16.04 -8.45
CA GLU A 113 2.40 17.26 -9.04
C GLU A 113 1.81 18.17 -7.95
N ASP A 114 0.49 18.35 -7.94
CA ASP A 114 -0.22 19.20 -6.97
C ASP A 114 -0.92 18.38 -5.87
N ILE A 115 -0.61 17.08 -5.74
CA ILE A 115 -1.26 16.17 -4.78
C ILE A 115 -0.21 15.68 -3.77
N SER A 116 -0.56 15.81 -2.49
CA SER A 116 0.20 15.26 -1.37
C SER A 116 -0.50 14.04 -0.78
N ILE A 117 0.25 12.92 -0.64
CA ILE A 117 -0.26 11.65 -0.16
C ILE A 117 0.59 11.18 1.01
N PHE A 118 -0.04 10.96 2.16
CA PHE A 118 0.58 10.22 3.26
C PHE A 118 0.25 8.74 3.13
N VAL A 119 1.24 7.87 3.36
CA VAL A 119 1.03 6.42 3.28
C VAL A 119 1.41 5.72 4.58
N MET A 120 0.64 4.69 4.93
CA MET A 120 0.93 3.79 6.04
C MET A 120 0.48 2.38 5.69
N GLY A 121 1.43 1.55 5.29
CA GLY A 121 1.22 0.14 5.00
C GLY A 121 1.12 -0.72 6.27
N GLY A 122 1.07 -2.02 6.05
CA GLY A 122 0.98 -3.02 7.09
C GLY A 122 -0.43 -3.51 7.38
N GLY A 123 -0.49 -4.69 7.95
CA GLY A 123 -1.72 -5.37 8.36
C GLY A 123 -1.37 -6.60 9.16
N TYR A 124 -2.33 -7.17 9.86
CA TYR A 124 -2.14 -8.34 10.70
C TYR A 124 -2.68 -9.60 10.03
N SER A 125 -1.84 -10.62 9.87
CA SER A 125 -2.25 -11.93 9.36
C SER A 125 -3.00 -12.71 10.44
N ILE A 126 -4.33 -12.78 10.33
CA ILE A 126 -5.20 -13.51 11.29
C ILE A 126 -4.93 -15.01 11.31
N ASP A 127 -4.39 -15.55 10.24
CA ASP A 127 -4.07 -16.95 10.02
C ASP A 127 -2.58 -17.29 10.24
N LYS A 128 -1.80 -16.38 10.80
CA LYS A 128 -0.34 -16.57 11.01
C LYS A 128 -0.01 -17.83 11.83
N HIS A 129 -0.92 -18.28 12.68
CA HIS A 129 -0.76 -19.52 13.43
C HIS A 129 -0.75 -20.79 12.56
N LEU A 130 -1.17 -20.69 11.29
CA LEU A 130 -1.11 -21.73 10.26
C LEU A 130 0.06 -21.55 9.31
N ARG A 131 0.85 -20.49 9.49
CA ARG A 131 1.94 -20.08 8.61
C ARG A 131 3.30 -20.28 9.27
N THR A 132 4.37 -20.18 8.49
CA THR A 132 5.75 -20.27 8.96
C THR A 132 6.44 -18.93 8.76
N GLU A 133 7.02 -18.38 9.85
CA GLU A 133 7.77 -17.13 9.80
C GLU A 133 8.97 -17.24 8.87
N GLY A 134 9.20 -16.20 8.06
CA GLY A 134 10.25 -16.13 7.05
C GLY A 134 9.98 -16.97 5.79
N ILE A 135 8.81 -17.63 5.68
CA ILE A 135 8.43 -18.43 4.49
C ILE A 135 7.08 -17.99 3.94
N SER A 136 6.08 -17.91 4.79
CA SER A 136 4.70 -17.59 4.40
C SER A 136 4.07 -16.51 5.29
N TRP A 137 4.83 -15.98 6.22
CA TRP A 137 4.49 -14.88 7.10
C TRP A 137 5.78 -14.22 7.60
N TRP A 138 5.74 -12.93 7.85
CA TRP A 138 6.84 -12.12 8.40
C TRP A 138 6.32 -11.21 9.49
N SER A 139 7.08 -11.09 10.59
CA SER A 139 6.72 -10.20 11.70
C SER A 139 6.72 -8.71 11.29
N GLN A 140 7.45 -8.36 10.24
CA GLN A 140 7.49 -7.03 9.64
C GLN A 140 6.16 -6.62 8.98
N GLU A 141 5.16 -7.52 8.87
CA GLU A 141 3.81 -7.13 8.41
C GLU A 141 3.22 -6.01 9.26
N MET A 142 3.57 -5.97 10.56
CA MET A 142 3.19 -4.88 11.46
C MET A 142 4.28 -3.80 11.49
N PRO A 143 3.90 -2.52 11.47
CA PRO A 143 4.86 -1.43 11.57
C PRO A 143 5.64 -1.46 12.88
N SER A 144 6.92 -1.08 12.82
CA SER A 144 7.78 -0.90 13.99
C SER A 144 7.52 0.45 14.68
N GLU A 145 8.02 0.60 15.92
CA GLU A 145 7.96 1.88 16.63
C GLU A 145 8.70 3.00 15.89
N GLU A 146 9.81 2.67 15.24
CA GLU A 146 10.56 3.61 14.41
C GLU A 146 9.73 4.11 13.22
N GLU A 147 8.96 3.24 12.59
CA GLU A 147 8.08 3.62 11.47
C GLU A 147 6.91 4.50 11.94
N TYR A 148 6.31 4.22 13.10
CA TYR A 148 5.29 5.10 13.71
C TYR A 148 5.86 6.48 14.05
N ASN A 149 7.03 6.54 14.68
CA ASN A 149 7.68 7.80 15.05
C ASN A 149 8.06 8.60 13.80
N HIS A 150 8.62 7.93 12.78
CA HIS A 150 8.95 8.54 11.51
C HIS A 150 7.70 9.14 10.80
N ALA A 151 6.60 8.42 10.82
CA ALA A 151 5.32 8.89 10.28
C ALA A 151 4.85 10.18 10.95
N LEU A 152 4.90 10.24 12.30
CA LEU A 152 4.51 11.43 13.05
C LEU A 152 5.45 12.61 12.79
N GLU A 153 6.75 12.37 12.67
CA GLU A 153 7.73 13.41 12.33
C GLU A 153 7.47 13.99 10.92
N ASN A 154 7.24 13.15 9.93
CA ASN A 154 6.95 13.59 8.57
C ASN A 154 5.64 14.41 8.51
N LEU A 155 4.57 13.94 9.15
CA LEU A 155 3.32 14.66 9.23
C LEU A 155 3.47 16.01 9.95
N LYS A 156 4.28 16.06 11.02
CA LYS A 156 4.56 17.31 11.73
C LYS A 156 5.28 18.33 10.85
N ARG A 157 6.23 17.90 10.01
CA ARG A 157 6.97 18.79 9.09
C ARG A 157 6.05 19.50 8.09
N ILE A 158 4.92 18.91 7.73
CA ILE A 158 3.93 19.46 6.82
C ILE A 158 2.70 20.02 7.55
N ASN A 159 2.82 20.28 8.88
CA ASN A 159 1.73 20.79 9.70
C ASN A 159 0.45 19.92 9.65
N TYR A 160 0.60 18.59 9.55
CA TYR A 160 -0.48 17.62 9.48
C TYR A 160 -1.50 17.91 8.36
N LYS A 161 -1.03 18.29 7.18
CA LYS A 161 -1.89 18.55 6.02
C LYS A 161 -1.44 17.72 4.83
N VAL A 162 -2.33 16.90 4.30
CA VAL A 162 -2.17 16.15 3.06
C VAL A 162 -3.48 16.16 2.28
N ASP A 163 -3.42 15.83 0.99
CA ASP A 163 -4.64 15.68 0.22
C ASP A 163 -5.30 14.33 0.51
N TYR A 164 -4.52 13.25 0.61
CA TYR A 164 -5.02 11.90 0.83
C TYR A 164 -4.17 11.13 1.85
N ILE A 165 -4.83 10.22 2.56
CA ILE A 165 -4.21 9.21 3.42
C ILE A 165 -4.48 7.86 2.78
N ILE A 166 -3.43 7.08 2.53
CA ILE A 166 -3.52 5.75 1.92
C ILE A 166 -3.00 4.72 2.92
N THR A 167 -3.83 3.75 3.22
CA THR A 167 -3.51 2.68 4.16
C THR A 167 -4.00 1.33 3.62
N HIS A 168 -3.43 0.23 4.10
CA HIS A 168 -3.94 -1.11 3.81
C HIS A 168 -5.05 -1.48 4.79
N THR A 169 -4.79 -1.39 6.09
CA THR A 169 -5.83 -1.57 7.10
C THR A 169 -6.55 -0.26 7.39
N ALA A 170 -7.75 -0.33 7.97
CA ALA A 170 -8.57 0.82 8.31
C ALA A 170 -8.40 1.27 9.77
N PRO A 171 -8.72 2.52 10.13
CA PRO A 171 -8.84 2.95 11.52
C PRO A 171 -9.83 2.08 12.31
N SER A 172 -9.62 1.93 13.63
CA SER A 172 -10.40 1.01 14.47
C SER A 172 -11.90 1.35 14.49
N GLU A 173 -12.26 2.64 14.47
CA GLU A 173 -13.65 3.08 14.42
C GLU A 173 -14.33 2.63 13.11
N THR A 174 -13.60 2.69 11.97
CA THR A 174 -14.10 2.23 10.67
C THR A 174 -14.28 0.71 10.66
N VAL A 175 -13.30 -0.04 11.19
CA VAL A 175 -13.39 -1.51 11.31
C VAL A 175 -14.59 -1.90 12.18
N TYR A 176 -14.76 -1.26 13.33
CA TYR A 176 -15.90 -1.50 14.21
C TYR A 176 -17.23 -1.20 13.51
N TYR A 177 -17.35 -0.06 12.84
CA TYR A 177 -18.55 0.30 12.10
C TYR A 177 -18.92 -0.72 11.02
N LEU A 178 -17.94 -1.13 10.20
CA LEU A 178 -18.15 -2.12 9.15
C LEU A 178 -18.53 -3.49 9.73
N SER A 179 -17.97 -3.86 10.87
CA SER A 179 -18.30 -5.12 11.54
C SER A 179 -19.75 -5.15 12.04
N THR A 180 -20.24 -4.01 12.55
CA THR A 180 -21.64 -3.89 13.03
C THR A 180 -22.64 -3.91 11.89
N LEU A 181 -22.33 -3.29 10.74
CA LEU A 181 -23.20 -3.28 9.57
C LEU A 181 -23.37 -4.66 8.94
N ARG A 182 -22.33 -5.49 8.99
CA ARG A 182 -22.34 -6.76 8.27
C ARG A 182 -23.04 -7.89 9.00
N SER A 183 -23.41 -7.80 10.29
CA SER A 183 -23.93 -8.91 11.11
C SER A 183 -23.12 -10.22 10.93
N LEU A 184 -22.00 -10.13 10.24
CA LEU A 184 -21.09 -11.23 9.94
C LEU A 184 -20.27 -11.42 11.20
N GLY A 185 -20.34 -12.60 11.80
CA GLY A 185 -19.51 -12.97 12.93
C GLY A 185 -18.02 -12.80 12.64
N ILE A 186 -17.60 -11.54 12.58
CA ILE A 186 -16.19 -11.20 12.64
C ILE A 186 -15.81 -11.55 14.08
N LYS A 187 -15.27 -12.73 14.22
CA LYS A 187 -14.62 -13.15 15.46
C LYS A 187 -13.61 -12.09 15.83
N ASN A 188 -13.42 -11.89 17.12
CA ASN A 188 -12.57 -10.96 17.84
C ASN A 188 -11.09 -10.76 17.34
N ASP A 189 -10.78 -11.06 16.11
CA ASP A 189 -9.45 -10.97 15.51
C ASP A 189 -8.99 -9.51 15.31
N VAL A 190 -9.94 -8.57 15.37
CA VAL A 190 -9.68 -7.11 15.36
C VAL A 190 -8.77 -6.65 16.52
N VAL A 191 -8.71 -7.42 17.60
CA VAL A 191 -7.91 -7.07 18.80
C VAL A 191 -6.41 -7.10 18.55
N GLN A 192 -5.93 -7.83 17.56
CA GLN A 192 -4.51 -8.08 17.32
C GLN A 192 -3.86 -7.03 16.39
N GLU A 193 -4.64 -6.27 15.61
CA GLU A 193 -4.17 -5.10 14.88
C GLU A 193 -4.23 -3.80 15.69
N GLN A 194 -4.54 -3.88 16.98
CA GLN A 194 -4.89 -2.70 17.78
C GLN A 194 -3.86 -1.57 17.70
N GLN A 195 -2.57 -1.87 17.71
CA GLN A 195 -1.55 -0.84 17.67
C GLN A 195 -1.63 -0.01 16.39
N LEU A 196 -1.73 -0.67 15.23
CA LEU A 196 -1.82 0.00 13.93
C LEU A 196 -3.17 0.73 13.77
N THR A 197 -4.28 0.08 14.09
CA THR A 197 -5.61 0.69 13.93
C THR A 197 -5.85 1.87 14.86
N ILE A 198 -5.33 1.84 16.10
CA ILE A 198 -5.34 2.98 17.03
C ILE A 198 -4.44 4.12 16.52
N PHE A 199 -3.27 3.80 15.99
CA PHE A 199 -2.41 4.79 15.35
C PHE A 199 -3.12 5.47 14.18
N LEU A 200 -3.84 4.71 13.35
CA LEU A 200 -4.62 5.26 12.25
C LEU A 200 -5.79 6.15 12.72
N ASP A 201 -6.44 5.81 13.85
CA ASP A 201 -7.44 6.70 14.48
C ASP A 201 -6.80 8.04 14.91
N GLU A 202 -5.58 7.99 15.45
CA GLU A 202 -4.85 9.19 15.81
C GLU A 202 -4.52 10.05 14.57
N ILE A 203 -4.04 9.42 13.50
CA ILE A 203 -3.75 10.09 12.22
C ILE A 203 -5.01 10.73 11.67
N GLN A 204 -6.11 9.99 11.60
CA GLN A 204 -7.39 10.48 11.09
C GLN A 204 -7.90 11.71 11.84
N ARG A 205 -7.68 11.77 13.15
CA ARG A 205 -8.07 12.91 13.99
C ARG A 205 -7.15 14.12 13.87
N LYS A 206 -5.85 13.90 13.65
CA LYS A 206 -4.84 14.98 13.63
C LYS A 206 -4.62 15.58 12.25
N VAL A 207 -4.81 14.80 11.21
CA VAL A 207 -4.44 15.16 9.83
C VAL A 207 -5.65 15.79 9.14
N THR A 208 -5.43 16.93 8.50
CA THR A 208 -6.39 17.51 7.57
C THR A 208 -6.18 16.93 6.19
N TYR A 209 -7.20 16.29 5.63
CA TYR A 209 -7.17 15.64 4.32
C TYR A 209 -8.49 15.83 3.56
N LYS A 210 -8.48 15.55 2.26
CA LYS A 210 -9.68 15.58 1.43
C LYS A 210 -10.46 14.27 1.60
N PRO A 211 -11.77 14.31 1.85
CA PRO A 211 -12.58 13.10 1.80
C PRO A 211 -12.62 12.55 0.37
N VAL A 212 -12.59 11.23 0.23
CA VAL A 212 -12.76 10.50 -1.03
C VAL A 212 -14.24 10.28 -1.29
#